data_09728e0bf88fe928061e7cb34d7039fa
#
_entry.id   09728e0bf88fe928061e7cb34d7039fa
#
_cell.length_a   1.000
_cell.length_b   1.000
_cell.length_c   1.000
_cell.angle_alpha   90.00
_cell.angle_beta   90.00
_cell.angle_gamma   90.00
#
_symmetry.space_group_name_H-M   'P 1'
#
loop_
_entity.id
_entity.type
_entity.pdbx_description
1 polymer ?
#
loop_
_entity_poly.entity_id
_entity_poly.type
_entity_poly.pdbx_seq_one_letter_code
_entity_poly.pdbx_strand_id
1 'polypeptide(L)'
;VVDKIPMSYSIGHLCAAEGDTVSPDGKYLVGLNKLSHGRHLSVGPSQPESSQLVDITEEKMKLIYDAFTEPEPHYAQMIKADKLHPIEVYPKEENKNPLAVWDVKDAGVTRKGNEVLAKVVLVRSTITPQVIEVQKGDTVKVALTNIEQTTDELHGWGLLDYNINIVCDPGETKVVTFKADKPGVYPYYCTNFCSALHQEMQGYLIVR
;
A
#
# COMPACT_ATOMS: atom_id res chain seq x y z
N VAL A 1 10.71 2.93 36.32
CA VAL A 1 9.95 1.82 35.70
C VAL A 1 8.84 1.48 36.68
N VAL A 2 7.60 1.70 36.28
CA VAL A 2 6.42 1.46 37.12
C VAL A 2 6.02 -0.02 37.02
N ASP A 3 6.03 -0.58 35.81
CA ASP A 3 5.72 -1.99 35.58
C ASP A 3 6.37 -2.52 34.29
N LYS A 4 6.34 -3.84 34.10
CA LYS A 4 6.77 -4.54 32.90
C LYS A 4 5.79 -5.65 32.58
N ILE A 5 5.38 -5.74 31.31
CA ILE A 5 4.52 -6.78 30.80
C ILE A 5 5.24 -7.58 29.73
N PRO A 6 5.23 -8.93 29.79
CA PRO A 6 5.77 -9.73 28.70
C PRO A 6 4.87 -9.60 27.47
N MET A 7 5.47 -9.31 26.34
CA MET A 7 4.81 -9.26 25.04
C MET A 7 5.20 -10.50 24.23
N SER A 8 4.39 -10.90 23.25
CA SER A 8 4.53 -12.20 22.58
C SER A 8 5.84 -12.41 21.85
N TYR A 9 6.44 -11.38 21.29
CA TYR A 9 7.73 -11.48 20.60
C TYR A 9 8.42 -10.11 20.49
N SER A 10 9.36 -9.96 19.57
CA SER A 10 10.06 -8.70 19.41
C SER A 10 9.10 -7.56 19.06
N ILE A 11 8.93 -6.59 19.93
CA ILE A 11 8.18 -5.38 19.64
C ILE A 11 9.01 -4.55 18.66
N GLY A 12 8.62 -4.54 17.39
CA GLY A 12 9.26 -3.72 16.38
C GLY A 12 9.00 -2.23 16.61
N HIS A 13 7.81 -1.88 17.04
CA HIS A 13 7.43 -0.54 17.45
C HIS A 13 6.44 -0.61 18.61
N LEU A 14 6.78 0.00 19.72
CA LEU A 14 5.79 0.70 20.52
C LEU A 14 5.51 1.96 19.71
N CYS A 15 4.43 1.98 18.96
CA CYS A 15 4.06 3.14 18.17
C CYS A 15 3.65 4.29 19.08
N ALA A 16 4.61 5.00 19.60
CA ALA A 16 4.35 6.17 20.46
C ALA A 16 4.65 7.48 19.73
N ALA A 17 5.15 7.45 18.50
CA ALA A 17 5.68 8.68 17.93
C ALA A 17 4.66 9.51 17.13
N GLU A 18 3.63 8.91 16.52
CA GLU A 18 2.72 9.68 15.65
C GLU A 18 1.24 9.27 15.72
N GLY A 19 0.86 8.38 16.61
CA GLY A 19 -0.52 7.96 16.77
C GLY A 19 -0.82 7.50 18.17
N ASP A 20 -2.02 7.72 18.61
CA ASP A 20 -2.48 7.37 19.95
C ASP A 20 -2.57 5.84 20.08
N THR A 21 -1.45 5.22 20.45
CA THR A 21 -1.44 3.81 20.87
C THR A 21 -2.10 3.63 22.23
N VAL A 22 -2.25 4.70 22.94
CA VAL A 22 -3.04 4.78 24.17
C VAL A 22 -4.46 5.20 23.81
N SER A 23 -5.45 4.48 24.34
CA SER A 23 -6.86 4.83 24.14
C SER A 23 -7.16 6.29 24.58
N PRO A 24 -8.14 6.96 23.97
CA PRO A 24 -8.48 8.35 24.29
C PRO A 24 -8.89 8.58 25.75
N ASP A 25 -9.24 7.53 26.48
CA ASP A 25 -9.54 7.57 27.92
C ASP A 25 -8.35 7.20 28.80
N GLY A 26 -7.18 6.90 28.20
CA GLY A 26 -5.95 6.57 28.90
C GLY A 26 -5.92 5.20 29.56
N LYS A 27 -6.84 4.29 29.23
CA LYS A 27 -7.00 3.01 29.91
C LYS A 27 -6.32 1.82 29.22
N TYR A 28 -6.08 1.93 27.95
CA TYR A 28 -5.59 0.82 27.14
C TYR A 28 -4.40 1.24 26.28
N LEU A 29 -3.51 0.28 26.03
CA LEU A 29 -2.36 0.43 25.15
C LEU A 29 -2.41 -0.68 24.10
N VAL A 30 -2.09 -0.37 22.85
CA VAL A 30 -1.85 -1.36 21.81
C VAL A 30 -0.37 -1.51 21.55
N GLY A 31 0.12 -2.75 21.64
CA GLY A 31 1.46 -3.14 21.21
C GLY A 31 1.42 -3.90 19.88
N LEU A 32 2.27 -3.55 18.95
CA LEU A 32 2.41 -4.25 17.68
C LEU A 32 3.68 -5.10 17.69
N ASN A 33 3.52 -6.41 17.54
CA ASN A 33 4.63 -7.33 17.39
C ASN A 33 5.01 -7.46 15.92
N LYS A 34 6.21 -7.02 15.60
CA LYS A 34 6.81 -7.07 14.28
C LYS A 34 8.04 -7.96 14.33
N LEU A 35 8.41 -8.60 13.22
CA LEU A 35 9.60 -9.46 13.10
C LEU A 35 9.42 -10.93 13.43
N SER A 36 8.47 -11.54 12.82
CA SER A 36 8.43 -12.99 12.76
C SER A 36 9.30 -13.60 11.66
N HIS A 37 9.70 -12.79 10.69
CA HIS A 37 10.46 -13.27 9.54
C HIS A 37 11.96 -13.28 9.82
N GLY A 38 12.57 -14.44 9.83
CA GLY A 38 13.98 -14.70 10.11
C GLY A 38 15.04 -13.94 9.31
N ARG A 39 14.76 -12.73 8.88
CA ARG A 39 15.71 -11.85 8.18
C ARG A 39 16.74 -11.22 9.09
N HIS A 40 16.49 -11.19 10.39
CA HIS A 40 17.39 -10.62 11.38
C HIS A 40 17.65 -11.59 12.54
N LEU A 41 18.55 -12.56 12.33
CA LEU A 41 19.10 -13.41 13.41
C LEU A 41 18.06 -14.10 14.31
N SER A 42 16.95 -14.55 13.79
CA SER A 42 16.04 -15.36 14.58
C SER A 42 16.57 -16.77 14.70
N VAL A 43 16.92 -17.15 15.89
CA VAL A 43 17.25 -18.53 16.29
C VAL A 43 15.95 -19.21 16.70
N GLY A 44 15.06 -19.50 15.75
CA GLY A 44 13.80 -20.15 16.08
C GLY A 44 12.77 -20.16 14.96
N PRO A 45 11.66 -20.88 15.13
CA PRO A 45 10.58 -20.87 14.16
C PRO A 45 9.94 -19.48 14.05
N SER A 46 9.57 -19.09 12.84
CA SER A 46 8.79 -17.88 12.60
C SER A 46 7.50 -17.92 13.43
N GLN A 47 7.22 -16.82 14.11
CA GLN A 47 5.96 -16.65 14.83
C GLN A 47 5.08 -15.67 14.05
N PRO A 48 3.76 -15.85 14.02
CA PRO A 48 2.87 -14.91 13.39
C PRO A 48 2.94 -13.56 14.11
N GLU A 49 2.85 -12.51 13.32
CA GLU A 49 2.78 -11.16 13.84
C GLU A 49 1.43 -10.93 14.52
N SER A 50 1.43 -10.07 15.52
CA SER A 50 0.23 -9.87 16.33
C SER A 50 0.12 -8.44 16.85
N SER A 51 -1.09 -8.04 17.19
CA SER A 51 -1.36 -6.85 18.00
C SER A 51 -1.87 -7.28 19.38
N GLN A 52 -1.36 -6.64 20.38
CA GLN A 52 -1.70 -6.91 21.78
C GLN A 52 -2.41 -5.73 22.41
N LEU A 53 -3.52 -5.99 23.07
CA LEU A 53 -4.24 -5.00 23.86
C LEU A 53 -3.89 -5.17 25.32
N VAL A 54 -3.41 -4.10 25.94
CA VAL A 54 -2.97 -4.06 27.34
C VAL A 54 -3.84 -3.09 28.12
N ASP A 55 -4.37 -3.55 29.24
CA ASP A 55 -5.03 -2.72 30.23
C ASP A 55 -3.96 -2.02 31.10
N ILE A 56 -4.01 -0.70 31.18
CA ILE A 56 -3.11 0.15 31.96
C ILE A 56 -3.85 0.98 33.00
N THR A 57 -5.04 0.56 33.39
CA THR A 57 -5.86 1.25 34.39
C THR A 57 -5.31 1.17 35.80
N GLU A 58 -4.51 0.15 36.09
CA GLU A 58 -3.92 -0.10 37.40
C GLU A 58 -2.39 0.00 37.34
N GLU A 59 -1.73 -0.02 38.50
CA GLU A 59 -0.26 -0.02 38.58
C GLU A 59 0.37 -1.22 37.87
N LYS A 60 -0.35 -2.35 37.83
CA LYS A 60 0.07 -3.55 37.09
C LYS A 60 -0.64 -3.63 35.77
N MET A 61 0.12 -3.55 34.70
CA MET A 61 -0.37 -3.75 33.35
C MET A 61 -0.88 -5.18 33.15
N LYS A 62 -1.98 -5.33 32.43
CA LYS A 62 -2.59 -6.62 32.14
C LYS A 62 -2.79 -6.81 30.64
N LEU A 63 -2.19 -7.85 30.08
CA LEU A 63 -2.50 -8.28 28.72
C LEU A 63 -3.93 -8.85 28.69
N ILE A 64 -4.81 -8.23 27.90
CA ILE A 64 -6.20 -8.66 27.77
C ILE A 64 -6.48 -9.37 26.46
N TYR A 65 -5.75 -9.07 25.44
CA TYR A 65 -5.97 -9.66 24.12
C TYR A 65 -4.68 -9.71 23.30
N ASP A 66 -4.54 -10.77 22.52
CA ASP A 66 -3.47 -10.97 21.56
C ASP A 66 -4.11 -11.54 20.28
N ALA A 67 -3.99 -10.84 19.17
CA ALA A 67 -4.58 -11.23 17.90
C ALA A 67 -3.54 -11.20 16.79
N PHE A 68 -3.57 -12.18 15.93
CA PHE A 68 -2.76 -12.18 14.71
C PHE A 68 -3.17 -11.03 13.80
N THR A 69 -2.18 -10.43 13.19
CA THR A 69 -2.35 -9.34 12.24
C THR A 69 -1.78 -9.74 10.88
N GLU A 70 -2.09 -8.93 9.88
CA GLU A 70 -1.37 -8.97 8.61
C GLU A 70 0.14 -8.76 8.85
N PRO A 71 0.99 -9.30 7.95
CA PRO A 71 2.43 -9.16 8.07
C PRO A 71 2.89 -7.69 8.20
N GLU A 72 3.87 -7.48 9.06
CA GLU A 72 4.51 -6.18 9.31
C GLU A 72 3.56 -5.06 9.77
N PRO A 73 2.81 -5.22 10.89
CA PRO A 73 2.00 -4.13 11.41
C PRO A 73 2.89 -2.98 11.88
N HIS A 74 2.73 -1.81 11.26
CA HIS A 74 3.54 -0.62 11.55
C HIS A 74 2.84 0.38 12.45
N TYR A 75 1.52 0.39 12.41
CA TYR A 75 0.75 1.44 13.03
C TYR A 75 -0.59 0.93 13.56
N ALA A 76 -0.98 1.41 14.71
CA ALA A 76 -2.31 1.24 15.26
C ALA A 76 -2.75 2.52 15.96
N GLN A 77 -4.00 2.87 15.83
CA GLN A 77 -4.60 4.01 16.50
C GLN A 77 -5.91 3.59 17.17
N MET A 78 -6.09 3.98 18.42
CA MET A 78 -7.36 3.86 19.11
C MET A 78 -8.12 5.18 19.05
N ILE A 79 -9.36 5.10 18.63
CA ILE A 79 -10.27 6.24 18.57
C ILE A 79 -11.56 5.92 19.31
N LYS A 80 -12.26 6.94 19.78
CA LYS A 80 -13.61 6.77 20.36
C LYS A 80 -14.57 6.31 19.26
N ALA A 81 -15.49 5.42 19.61
CA ALA A 81 -16.45 4.88 18.65
C ALA A 81 -17.34 5.95 18.00
N ASP A 82 -17.62 7.04 18.73
CA ASP A 82 -18.36 8.20 18.20
C ASP A 82 -17.54 9.08 17.23
N LYS A 83 -16.24 8.81 17.13
CA LYS A 83 -15.31 9.43 16.16
C LYS A 83 -14.94 8.53 15.00
N LEU A 84 -15.48 7.32 14.96
CA LEU A 84 -15.39 6.49 13.79
C LEU A 84 -16.18 7.15 12.65
N HIS A 85 -15.46 7.74 11.72
CA HIS A 85 -16.04 8.13 10.45
C HIS A 85 -16.14 6.89 9.56
N PRO A 86 -17.20 6.73 8.78
CA PRO A 86 -17.20 5.74 7.71
C PRO A 86 -15.98 6.02 6.83
N ILE A 87 -15.34 4.96 6.33
CA ILE A 87 -14.29 5.09 5.32
C ILE A 87 -14.87 5.95 4.19
N GLU A 88 -14.22 7.08 3.93
CA GLU A 88 -14.62 7.93 2.81
C GLU A 88 -14.34 7.17 1.53
N VAL A 89 -15.39 6.82 0.83
CA VAL A 89 -15.32 6.22 -0.49
C VAL A 89 -15.33 7.36 -1.48
N TYR A 90 -14.24 7.49 -2.26
CA TYR A 90 -14.19 8.47 -3.33
C TYR A 90 -15.24 8.10 -4.39
N PRO A 91 -16.23 8.95 -4.64
CA PRO A 91 -17.25 8.63 -5.63
C PRO A 91 -16.62 8.66 -7.02
N LYS A 92 -16.88 7.60 -7.79
CA LYS A 92 -16.40 7.48 -9.18
C LYS A 92 -16.81 8.66 -10.07
N GLU A 93 -17.94 9.25 -9.73
CA GLU A 93 -18.53 10.38 -10.44
C GLU A 93 -17.66 11.65 -10.33
N GLU A 94 -16.81 11.78 -9.33
CA GLU A 94 -15.89 12.91 -9.20
C GLU A 94 -14.73 12.84 -10.20
N ASN A 95 -14.34 11.63 -10.60
CA ASN A 95 -13.32 11.45 -11.61
C ASN A 95 -13.92 11.53 -13.01
N LYS A 96 -13.78 12.69 -13.62
CA LYS A 96 -14.27 12.97 -14.99
C LYS A 96 -13.29 12.59 -16.10
N ASN A 97 -12.19 11.92 -15.78
CA ASN A 97 -11.22 11.52 -16.80
C ASN A 97 -11.83 10.41 -17.69
N PRO A 98 -11.94 10.62 -19.02
CA PRO A 98 -12.56 9.65 -19.93
C PRO A 98 -11.73 8.35 -20.07
N LEU A 99 -10.49 8.34 -19.60
CA LEU A 99 -9.61 7.17 -19.62
C LEU A 99 -9.64 6.39 -18.29
N ALA A 100 -10.36 6.87 -17.29
CA ALA A 100 -10.50 6.19 -16.01
C ALA A 100 -11.08 4.78 -16.18
N VAL A 101 -10.56 3.84 -15.41
CA VAL A 101 -11.07 2.47 -15.30
C VAL A 101 -11.26 2.11 -13.84
N TRP A 102 -12.38 1.49 -13.52
CA TRP A 102 -12.80 1.23 -12.15
C TRP A 102 -12.89 -0.26 -11.79
N ASP A 103 -12.48 -1.10 -12.73
CA ASP A 103 -12.43 -2.55 -12.54
C ASP A 103 -11.14 -3.07 -13.17
N VAL A 104 -10.49 -3.97 -12.49
CA VAL A 104 -9.24 -4.61 -12.96
C VAL A 104 -9.42 -5.30 -14.32
N LYS A 105 -10.61 -5.84 -14.59
CA LYS A 105 -10.92 -6.48 -15.89
C LYS A 105 -10.93 -5.51 -17.08
N ASP A 106 -11.11 -4.20 -16.83
CA ASP A 106 -11.17 -3.18 -17.87
C ASP A 106 -9.78 -2.54 -18.11
N ALA A 107 -8.78 -2.93 -17.32
CA ALA A 107 -7.39 -2.59 -17.55
C ALA A 107 -6.86 -3.35 -18.79
N GLY A 108 -5.92 -2.74 -19.49
CA GLY A 108 -5.31 -3.39 -20.64
C GLY A 108 -4.65 -2.44 -21.61
N VAL A 109 -4.14 -2.99 -22.69
CA VAL A 109 -3.38 -2.27 -23.72
C VAL A 109 -4.13 -2.33 -25.04
N THR A 110 -4.32 -1.17 -25.66
CA THR A 110 -4.91 -1.04 -27.00
C THR A 110 -3.94 -0.31 -27.91
N ARG A 111 -3.95 -0.66 -29.19
CA ARG A 111 -3.05 -0.09 -30.21
C ARG A 111 -3.82 0.42 -31.41
N LYS A 112 -3.42 1.58 -31.90
CA LYS A 112 -3.87 2.12 -33.19
C LYS A 112 -2.66 2.68 -33.96
N GLY A 113 -2.17 1.92 -34.92
CA GLY A 113 -0.91 2.24 -35.59
C GLY A 113 0.26 2.24 -34.62
N ASN A 114 0.98 3.34 -34.52
CA ASN A 114 2.07 3.56 -33.57
C ASN A 114 1.63 4.26 -32.27
N GLU A 115 0.35 4.42 -32.05
CA GLU A 115 -0.20 4.94 -30.79
C GLU A 115 -0.69 3.77 -29.92
N VAL A 116 -0.20 3.72 -28.70
CA VAL A 116 -0.54 2.70 -27.71
C VAL A 116 -1.18 3.38 -26.52
N LEU A 117 -2.34 2.91 -26.11
CA LEU A 117 -3.00 3.31 -24.87
C LEU A 117 -2.98 2.12 -23.90
N ALA A 118 -2.31 2.31 -22.79
CA ALA A 118 -2.35 1.40 -21.65
C ALA A 118 -3.24 2.00 -20.55
N LYS A 119 -4.35 1.35 -20.25
CA LYS A 119 -5.19 1.66 -19.09
C LYS A 119 -4.74 0.79 -17.93
N VAL A 120 -4.22 1.41 -16.90
CA VAL A 120 -3.58 0.76 -15.76
C VAL A 120 -4.38 1.02 -14.49
N VAL A 121 -4.71 -0.04 -13.79
CA VAL A 121 -5.33 0.00 -12.47
C VAL A 121 -4.28 -0.18 -11.40
N LEU A 122 -4.30 0.69 -10.42
CA LEU A 122 -3.52 0.63 -9.20
C LEU A 122 -4.46 0.28 -8.05
N VAL A 123 -4.19 -0.80 -7.38
CA VAL A 123 -4.90 -1.23 -6.17
C VAL A 123 -3.92 -2.05 -5.33
N ARG A 124 -4.05 -2.01 -4.03
CA ARG A 124 -3.17 -2.71 -3.08
C ARG A 124 -3.15 -4.22 -3.34
N SER A 125 -2.14 -4.81 -3.56
CA SER A 125 -0.73 -4.68 -3.84
C SER A 125 -0.46 -5.04 -5.30
N THR A 126 -1.25 -4.53 -6.22
CA THR A 126 -1.28 -4.98 -7.62
C THR A 126 -1.28 -3.81 -8.58
N ILE A 127 -0.53 -3.94 -9.66
CA ILE A 127 -0.60 -3.11 -10.85
C ILE A 127 -1.13 -3.97 -11.99
N THR A 128 -2.18 -3.56 -12.65
CA THR A 128 -2.75 -4.29 -13.79
C THR A 128 -2.86 -3.37 -15.01
N PRO A 129 -2.39 -3.78 -16.21
CA PRO A 129 -1.70 -5.04 -16.51
C PRO A 129 -0.29 -5.09 -15.92
N GLN A 130 0.25 -6.29 -15.70
CA GLN A 130 1.64 -6.48 -15.26
C GLN A 130 2.64 -6.46 -16.43
N VAL A 131 2.16 -6.50 -17.66
CA VAL A 131 3.00 -6.41 -18.85
C VAL A 131 2.36 -5.45 -19.85
N ILE A 132 3.14 -4.47 -20.28
CA ILE A 132 2.82 -3.55 -21.37
C ILE A 132 3.82 -3.80 -22.49
N GLU A 133 3.38 -4.39 -23.60
CA GLU A 133 4.24 -4.67 -24.74
C GLU A 133 4.01 -3.66 -25.86
N VAL A 134 5.09 -3.06 -26.34
CA VAL A 134 5.10 -2.02 -27.38
C VAL A 134 6.24 -2.23 -28.38
N GLN A 135 6.20 -1.50 -29.49
CA GLN A 135 7.28 -1.51 -30.47
C GLN A 135 8.15 -0.26 -30.31
N LYS A 136 9.44 -0.38 -30.67
CA LYS A 136 10.30 0.80 -30.77
C LYS A 136 9.70 1.84 -31.68
N GLY A 137 9.60 3.06 -31.19
CA GLY A 137 9.05 4.20 -31.91
C GLY A 137 7.56 4.46 -31.65
N ASP A 138 6.90 3.61 -30.86
CA ASP A 138 5.53 3.86 -30.43
C ASP A 138 5.44 5.09 -29.52
N THR A 139 4.33 5.81 -29.64
CA THR A 139 3.89 6.80 -28.66
C THR A 139 2.96 6.11 -27.67
N VAL A 140 3.43 5.97 -26.45
CA VAL A 140 2.72 5.25 -25.39
C VAL A 140 2.03 6.25 -24.47
N LYS A 141 0.73 6.13 -24.37
CA LYS A 141 -0.09 6.87 -23.40
C LYS A 141 -0.51 5.90 -22.30
N VAL A 142 -0.14 6.18 -21.06
CA VAL A 142 -0.53 5.39 -19.89
C VAL A 142 -1.52 6.21 -19.08
N ALA A 143 -2.71 5.66 -18.87
CA ALA A 143 -3.73 6.21 -17.98
C ALA A 143 -3.76 5.34 -16.70
N LEU A 144 -3.30 5.91 -15.60
CA LEU A 144 -3.17 5.28 -14.29
C LEU A 144 -4.38 5.66 -13.45
N THR A 145 -5.18 4.69 -13.05
CA THR A 145 -6.33 4.92 -12.15
C THR A 145 -6.08 4.20 -10.83
N ASN A 146 -6.05 4.94 -9.74
CA ASN A 146 -6.05 4.39 -8.40
C ASN A 146 -7.50 4.13 -7.97
N ILE A 147 -7.87 2.86 -7.79
CA ILE A 147 -9.24 2.45 -7.45
C ILE A 147 -9.44 2.18 -5.94
N GLU A 148 -8.46 2.55 -5.12
CA GLU A 148 -8.61 2.48 -3.67
C GLU A 148 -9.76 3.36 -3.18
N GLN A 149 -10.33 2.96 -2.05
CA GLN A 149 -11.49 3.61 -1.46
C GLN A 149 -11.17 4.29 -0.12
N THR A 150 -9.91 4.23 0.31
CA THR A 150 -9.41 4.86 1.54
C THR A 150 -8.61 6.10 1.22
N THR A 151 -8.78 7.15 1.98
CA THR A 151 -8.27 8.51 1.70
C THR A 151 -6.75 8.62 1.63
N ASP A 152 -6.02 7.72 2.24
CA ASP A 152 -4.57 7.75 2.38
C ASP A 152 -3.83 6.62 1.64
N GLU A 153 -4.53 5.84 0.85
CA GLU A 153 -3.94 4.76 0.05
C GLU A 153 -3.39 5.27 -1.29
N LEU A 154 -2.32 6.01 -1.22
CA LEU A 154 -1.60 6.52 -2.38
C LEU A 154 -0.86 5.41 -3.10
N HIS A 155 -0.88 5.42 -4.42
CA HIS A 155 -0.01 4.58 -5.22
C HIS A 155 0.88 5.40 -6.15
N GLY A 156 2.17 5.09 -6.12
CA GLY A 156 3.10 5.59 -7.12
C GLY A 156 3.18 4.65 -8.33
N TRP A 157 3.57 5.17 -9.47
CA TRP A 157 3.96 4.39 -10.64
C TRP A 157 5.26 4.94 -11.20
N GLY A 158 6.34 4.21 -10.95
CA GLY A 158 7.67 4.56 -11.41
C GLY A 158 8.10 3.71 -12.60
N LEU A 159 8.39 4.36 -13.72
CA LEU A 159 9.11 3.80 -14.88
C LEU A 159 10.39 4.62 -15.05
N LEU A 160 11.38 4.34 -14.19
CA LEU A 160 12.53 5.23 -13.99
C LEU A 160 13.45 5.30 -15.21
N ASP A 161 13.56 4.24 -15.99
CA ASP A 161 14.35 4.23 -17.23
C ASP A 161 13.84 5.24 -18.29
N TYR A 162 12.58 5.66 -18.15
CA TYR A 162 11.94 6.73 -18.93
C TYR A 162 11.76 8.03 -18.13
N ASN A 163 12.39 8.13 -16.94
CA ASN A 163 12.29 9.28 -16.04
C ASN A 163 10.83 9.66 -15.70
N ILE A 164 10.02 8.65 -15.45
CA ILE A 164 8.61 8.82 -15.08
C ILE A 164 8.42 8.34 -13.65
N ASN A 165 7.85 9.19 -12.81
CA ASN A 165 7.34 8.84 -11.48
C ASN A 165 6.07 9.66 -11.22
N ILE A 166 4.95 8.96 -11.05
CA ILE A 166 3.64 9.57 -10.87
C ILE A 166 3.01 8.99 -9.62
N VAL A 167 2.45 9.85 -8.79
CA VAL A 167 1.66 9.46 -7.62
C VAL A 167 0.20 9.74 -7.90
N CYS A 168 -0.66 8.76 -7.69
CA CYS A 168 -2.12 8.86 -7.84
C CYS A 168 -2.79 8.75 -6.48
N ASP A 169 -3.62 9.74 -6.17
CA ASP A 169 -4.52 9.68 -5.03
C ASP A 169 -5.65 8.67 -5.26
N PRO A 170 -6.27 8.13 -4.22
CA PRO A 170 -7.46 7.29 -4.35
C PRO A 170 -8.55 7.98 -5.18
N GLY A 171 -9.14 7.23 -6.11
CA GLY A 171 -10.15 7.77 -7.03
C GLY A 171 -9.61 8.62 -8.18
N GLU A 172 -8.32 8.89 -8.23
CA GLU A 172 -7.70 9.74 -9.25
C GLU A 172 -7.29 8.94 -10.50
N THR A 173 -7.28 9.62 -11.65
CA THR A 173 -6.67 9.11 -12.89
C THR A 173 -5.67 10.13 -13.42
N LYS A 174 -4.42 9.71 -13.49
CA LYS A 174 -3.34 10.49 -14.12
C LYS A 174 -2.91 9.88 -15.43
N VAL A 175 -2.49 10.75 -16.35
CA VAL A 175 -2.10 10.34 -17.70
C VAL A 175 -0.70 10.84 -17.99
N VAL A 176 0.15 9.95 -18.49
CA VAL A 176 1.47 10.27 -19.01
C VAL A 176 1.61 9.77 -20.43
N THR A 177 2.39 10.47 -21.24
CA THR A 177 2.71 10.06 -22.61
C THR A 177 4.21 10.14 -22.81
N PHE A 178 4.77 9.09 -23.38
CA PHE A 178 6.19 9.02 -23.72
C PHE A 178 6.41 8.27 -25.03
N LYS A 179 7.62 8.35 -25.55
CA LYS A 179 8.04 7.60 -26.74
C LYS A 179 8.85 6.39 -26.33
N ALA A 180 8.46 5.21 -26.79
CA ALA A 180 9.22 3.97 -26.56
C ALA A 180 10.38 3.92 -27.54
N ASP A 181 11.47 4.62 -27.25
CA ASP A 181 12.63 4.78 -28.15
C ASP A 181 13.76 3.78 -27.90
N LYS A 182 13.73 3.08 -26.77
CA LYS A 182 14.79 2.16 -26.32
C LYS A 182 14.26 0.73 -26.30
N PRO A 183 14.73 -0.19 -27.17
CA PRO A 183 14.39 -1.61 -27.04
C PRO A 183 14.91 -2.19 -25.71
N GLY A 184 14.11 -3.01 -25.06
CA GLY A 184 14.47 -3.63 -23.78
C GLY A 184 13.27 -4.00 -22.92
N VAL A 185 13.56 -4.44 -21.72
CA VAL A 185 12.57 -4.76 -20.67
C VAL A 185 12.82 -3.82 -19.50
N TYR A 186 11.82 -3.04 -19.14
CA TYR A 186 11.91 -2.00 -18.15
C TYR A 186 10.88 -2.24 -17.04
N PRO A 187 11.30 -2.40 -15.79
CA PRO A 187 10.37 -2.56 -14.69
C PRO A 187 9.63 -1.25 -14.43
N TYR A 188 8.35 -1.37 -14.13
CA TYR A 188 7.59 -0.32 -13.45
C TYR A 188 7.04 -0.88 -12.14
N TYR A 189 6.99 -0.04 -11.13
CA TYR A 189 6.63 -0.47 -9.78
C TYR A 189 6.00 0.66 -8.98
N CYS A 190 5.31 0.27 -7.90
CA CYS A 190 4.80 1.24 -6.96
C CYS A 190 5.95 1.93 -6.21
N THR A 191 5.96 3.27 -6.19
CA THR A 191 7.00 4.07 -5.54
C THR A 191 6.57 4.62 -4.18
N ASN A 192 5.31 4.43 -3.80
CA ASN A 192 4.78 4.81 -2.50
C ASN A 192 4.48 3.55 -1.69
N PHE A 193 5.01 3.47 -0.48
CA PHE A 193 4.70 2.34 0.40
C PHE A 193 3.19 2.28 0.67
N CYS A 194 2.55 1.19 0.28
CA CYS A 194 1.10 1.03 0.31
C CYS A 194 0.63 -0.23 1.06
N SER A 195 1.50 -1.20 1.28
CA SER A 195 1.16 -2.46 1.95
C SER A 195 2.39 -3.30 2.28
N ALA A 196 2.23 -4.37 3.03
CA ALA A 196 3.27 -5.36 3.28
C ALA A 196 3.80 -6.02 1.99
N LEU A 197 2.95 -6.14 0.97
CA LEU A 197 3.30 -6.68 -0.35
C LEU A 197 3.66 -5.58 -1.36
N HIS A 198 4.06 -4.41 -0.89
CA HIS A 198 4.43 -3.28 -1.73
C HIS A 198 5.49 -3.63 -2.79
N GLN A 199 6.47 -4.46 -2.44
CA GLN A 199 7.53 -4.87 -3.36
C GLN A 199 7.04 -5.81 -4.48
N GLU A 200 5.90 -6.46 -4.31
CA GLU A 200 5.26 -7.30 -5.33
C GLU A 200 4.43 -6.47 -6.32
N MET A 201 4.17 -5.20 -5.99
CA MET A 201 3.40 -4.28 -6.81
C MET A 201 4.24 -3.72 -7.95
N GLN A 202 4.47 -4.55 -8.97
CA GLN A 202 5.34 -4.27 -10.10
C GLN A 202 4.83 -4.89 -11.41
N GLY A 203 5.43 -4.45 -12.51
CA GLY A 203 5.21 -4.98 -13.84
C GLY A 203 6.33 -4.58 -14.80
N TYR A 204 6.18 -4.86 -16.08
CA TYR A 204 7.22 -4.66 -17.07
C TYR A 204 6.70 -4.00 -18.34
N LEU A 205 7.39 -2.96 -18.79
CA LEU A 205 7.28 -2.44 -20.14
C LEU A 205 8.28 -3.21 -21.03
N ILE A 206 7.78 -3.87 -22.07
CA ILE A 206 8.60 -4.57 -23.05
C ILE A 206 8.57 -3.75 -24.34
N VAL A 207 9.73 -3.27 -24.78
CA VAL A 207 9.90 -2.54 -26.04
C VAL A 207 10.65 -3.43 -27.01
N ARG A 208 10.01 -3.84 -28.08
CA ARG A 208 10.59 -4.70 -29.14
C ARG A 208 11.12 -3.89 -30.31
#